data_346591ef593dc6162e2b6d4a772eb11b
#
_entry.id   346591ef593dc6162e2b6d4a772eb11b
#
_cell.length_a   1.000
_cell.length_b   1.000
_cell.length_c   1.000
_cell.angle_alpha   90.00
_cell.angle_beta   90.00
_cell.angle_gamma   90.00
#
_symmetry.space_group_name_H-M   'P 1'
#
loop_
_entity.id
_entity.type
_entity.pdbx_description
1 polymer ?
#
loop_
_entity_poly.entity_id
_entity_poly.type
_entity_poly.pdbx_seq_one_letter_code
_entity_poly.pdbx_strand_id
1 'polypeptide(L)'
;MNLRGDDGIFSCCNFFPKNSRGQLTIFVIIAIVLVAVVALFFLIRQNLQISEIPQNLEPVYTTFLSCLEENTLVGIDTIESRGGYIELPAFEPGSDFMPFSSQLDFLGNPVPYWYYVSGNNIPREQIPSENEMEEQLANFVKQKIRNCIFDSYHEEGFEIFLDGGNANARILNGRVDVSLNSDLTIKKGEESIVVSNHEISVNSELGALYDSAKEIYDFEQETLFLENYGIDTLRLYAPVDGVELTCSPLTWNVDEVFNNLSAAIEGNTLALNIVDDKYFSLNLPTEHEVRFINS
;
A
#
# COMPACT_ATOMS: atom_id res chain seq x y z
N MET A 1 -45.53 -53.84 -57.01
CA MET A 1 -45.51 -52.76 -57.99
C MET A 1 -44.25 -51.94 -57.75
N ASN A 2 -43.19 -52.34 -58.43
CA ASN A 2 -42.33 -51.51 -59.29
C ASN A 2 -42.03 -50.10 -58.75
N LEU A 3 -40.82 -49.60 -58.67
CA LEU A 3 -39.61 -49.63 -59.47
C LEU A 3 -38.46 -48.93 -58.67
N ARG A 4 -37.25 -49.46 -58.80
CA ARG A 4 -36.02 -48.85 -59.33
C ARG A 4 -35.60 -47.52 -58.69
N GLY A 5 -34.49 -47.39 -57.97
CA GLY A 5 -33.10 -47.52 -58.47
C GLY A 5 -32.54 -46.18 -58.79
N ASP A 6 -31.50 -45.77 -58.08
CA ASP A 6 -30.36 -45.20 -58.79
C ASP A 6 -29.21 -44.94 -57.78
N ASP A 7 -28.08 -45.44 -58.20
CA ASP A 7 -26.78 -45.31 -57.54
C ASP A 7 -26.25 -43.91 -57.75
N GLY A 8 -25.94 -43.25 -56.65
CA GLY A 8 -25.22 -41.96 -56.61
C GLY A 8 -23.80 -42.13 -56.03
N ILE A 9 -22.86 -42.28 -56.91
CA ILE A 9 -21.43 -42.40 -56.74
C ILE A 9 -20.92 -41.15 -56.01
N PHE A 10 -20.50 -41.30 -54.75
CA PHE A 10 -19.70 -40.26 -54.05
C PHE A 10 -18.26 -40.30 -54.55
N SER A 11 -17.96 -39.41 -55.49
CA SER A 11 -16.60 -39.12 -55.95
C SER A 11 -15.85 -38.41 -54.87
N CYS A 12 -14.91 -39.08 -54.21
CA CYS A 12 -13.92 -38.47 -53.30
C CYS A 12 -13.01 -37.52 -54.09
N CYS A 13 -13.21 -36.22 -53.93
CA CYS A 13 -12.26 -35.26 -54.44
C CYS A 13 -10.97 -35.31 -53.59
N ASN A 14 -9.94 -35.93 -54.14
CA ASN A 14 -8.58 -35.82 -53.72
C ASN A 14 -8.10 -34.40 -53.98
N PHE A 15 -8.11 -33.56 -52.90
CA PHE A 15 -7.51 -32.23 -52.89
C PHE A 15 -6.15 -32.28 -52.21
N PHE A 16 -5.18 -32.94 -52.83
CA PHE A 16 -3.79 -32.76 -52.50
C PHE A 16 -3.07 -32.15 -53.71
N PRO A 17 -2.67 -30.89 -53.66
CA PRO A 17 -1.79 -30.35 -54.68
C PRO A 17 -0.40 -30.98 -54.46
N LYS A 18 -0.02 -31.85 -55.37
CA LYS A 18 1.30 -32.45 -55.49
C LYS A 18 2.27 -31.36 -56.00
N ASN A 19 2.71 -30.45 -55.11
CA ASN A 19 3.72 -29.47 -55.39
C ASN A 19 4.90 -29.65 -54.42
N SER A 20 5.84 -30.50 -54.79
CA SER A 20 7.02 -30.87 -54.02
C SER A 20 7.99 -29.69 -53.71
N ARG A 21 7.72 -28.52 -54.28
CA ARG A 21 8.51 -27.29 -54.03
C ARG A 21 7.99 -26.53 -52.83
N GLY A 22 6.72 -26.67 -52.42
CA GLY A 22 6.15 -26.01 -51.24
C GLY A 22 6.50 -26.68 -49.91
N GLN A 23 6.75 -28.00 -49.94
CA GLN A 23 7.12 -28.72 -48.69
C GLN A 23 8.51 -28.32 -48.19
N LEU A 24 9.48 -28.09 -49.08
CA LEU A 24 10.84 -27.73 -48.71
C LEU A 24 10.90 -26.34 -48.07
N THR A 25 10.08 -25.38 -48.55
CA THR A 25 9.98 -24.03 -47.99
C THR A 25 9.39 -24.04 -46.59
N ILE A 26 8.40 -24.88 -46.30
CA ILE A 26 7.81 -25.01 -44.96
C ILE A 26 8.84 -25.55 -43.96
N PHE A 27 9.62 -26.57 -44.34
CA PHE A 27 10.67 -27.10 -43.47
C PHE A 27 11.78 -26.07 -43.18
N VAL A 28 12.15 -25.26 -44.19
CA VAL A 28 13.13 -24.19 -44.01
C VAL A 28 12.61 -23.11 -43.07
N ILE A 29 11.33 -22.71 -43.19
CA ILE A 29 10.73 -21.71 -42.29
C ILE A 29 10.66 -22.26 -40.86
N ILE A 30 10.24 -23.50 -40.65
CA ILE A 30 10.19 -24.14 -39.33
C ILE A 30 11.60 -24.21 -38.73
N ALA A 31 12.63 -24.57 -39.51
CA ALA A 31 13.98 -24.64 -39.06
C ALA A 31 14.51 -23.25 -38.60
N ILE A 32 14.21 -22.19 -39.36
CA ILE A 32 14.61 -20.82 -39.02
C ILE A 32 13.89 -20.35 -37.73
N VAL A 33 12.60 -20.66 -37.59
CA VAL A 33 11.82 -20.32 -36.38
C VAL A 33 12.38 -21.04 -35.15
N LEU A 34 12.71 -22.33 -35.26
CA LEU A 34 13.28 -23.09 -34.17
C LEU A 34 14.67 -22.54 -33.76
N VAL A 35 15.52 -22.20 -34.73
CA VAL A 35 16.82 -21.59 -34.46
C VAL A 35 16.64 -20.22 -33.80
N ALA A 36 15.68 -19.41 -34.27
CA ALA A 36 15.40 -18.10 -33.65
C ALA A 36 14.89 -18.23 -32.20
N VAL A 37 13.99 -19.19 -31.94
CA VAL A 37 13.48 -19.47 -30.59
C VAL A 37 14.60 -19.94 -29.66
N VAL A 38 15.46 -20.85 -30.12
CA VAL A 38 16.61 -21.32 -29.34
C VAL A 38 17.61 -20.19 -29.09
N ALA A 39 17.92 -19.38 -30.09
CA ALA A 39 18.79 -18.20 -29.92
C ALA A 39 18.20 -17.19 -28.94
N LEU A 40 16.89 -16.91 -29.03
CA LEU A 40 16.20 -16.02 -28.10
C LEU A 40 16.21 -16.59 -26.66
N PHE A 41 16.01 -17.88 -26.50
CA PHE A 41 16.10 -18.56 -25.21
C PHE A 41 17.50 -18.43 -24.59
N PHE A 42 18.56 -18.60 -25.37
CA PHE A 42 19.93 -18.40 -24.87
C PHE A 42 20.22 -16.93 -24.53
N LEU A 43 19.72 -15.97 -25.32
CA LEU A 43 19.88 -14.54 -25.04
C LEU A 43 19.14 -14.13 -23.75
N ILE A 44 17.93 -14.65 -23.54
CA ILE A 44 17.18 -14.42 -22.29
C ILE A 44 17.90 -15.07 -21.11
N ARG A 45 18.42 -16.29 -21.28
CA ARG A 45 19.14 -17.00 -20.20
C ARG A 45 20.47 -16.36 -19.85
N GLN A 46 21.17 -15.71 -20.78
CA GLN A 46 22.40 -14.94 -20.49
C GLN A 46 22.14 -13.66 -19.71
N ASN A 47 20.96 -13.04 -19.86
CA ASN A 47 20.56 -11.88 -19.07
C ASN A 47 19.98 -12.25 -17.69
N LEU A 48 19.65 -13.51 -17.44
CA LEU A 48 19.24 -14.07 -16.16
C LEU A 48 20.43 -14.75 -15.45
N GLN A 49 21.62 -14.17 -15.51
CA GLN A 49 22.68 -14.56 -14.56
C GLN A 49 22.32 -14.01 -13.18
N ILE A 50 21.44 -14.73 -12.47
CA ILE A 50 21.41 -14.71 -11.02
C ILE A 50 22.81 -15.22 -10.63
N SER A 51 23.66 -14.37 -10.12
CA SER A 51 24.93 -14.77 -9.53
C SER A 51 24.55 -15.73 -8.39
N GLU A 52 24.80 -17.03 -8.58
CA GLU A 52 24.60 -18.00 -7.49
C GLU A 52 25.54 -17.57 -6.36
N ILE A 53 24.93 -17.14 -5.24
CA ILE A 53 25.69 -16.74 -4.06
C ILE A 53 26.36 -17.99 -3.51
N PRO A 54 27.69 -17.98 -3.29
CA PRO A 54 28.36 -19.13 -2.68
C PRO A 54 27.71 -19.51 -1.34
N GLN A 55 27.52 -20.79 -1.08
CA GLN A 55 26.82 -21.30 0.11
C GLN A 55 27.39 -20.78 1.43
N ASN A 56 28.69 -20.49 1.49
CA ASN A 56 29.34 -19.95 2.68
C ASN A 56 29.11 -18.45 2.86
N LEU A 57 28.70 -17.69 1.82
CA LEU A 57 28.36 -16.27 1.89
C LEU A 57 26.86 -16.03 1.97
N GLU A 58 26.03 -17.03 1.64
CA GLU A 58 24.56 -16.99 1.65
C GLU A 58 23.96 -16.56 3.01
N PRO A 59 24.45 -17.01 4.19
CA PRO A 59 23.91 -16.58 5.47
C PRO A 59 24.00 -15.08 5.70
N VAL A 60 25.08 -14.43 5.27
CA VAL A 60 25.25 -12.98 5.38
C VAL A 60 24.24 -12.25 4.49
N TYR A 61 24.05 -12.73 3.26
CA TYR A 61 23.08 -12.17 2.34
C TYR A 61 21.64 -12.31 2.84
N THR A 62 21.31 -13.47 3.39
CA THR A 62 19.99 -13.71 4.00
C THR A 62 19.74 -12.77 5.17
N THR A 63 20.75 -12.56 6.03
CA THR A 63 20.65 -11.59 7.14
C THR A 63 20.45 -10.17 6.62
N PHE A 64 21.11 -9.79 5.54
CA PHE A 64 20.91 -8.49 4.89
C PHE A 64 19.48 -8.34 4.38
N LEU A 65 18.93 -9.34 3.68
CA LEU A 65 17.53 -9.31 3.22
C LEU A 65 16.54 -9.24 4.38
N SER A 66 16.79 -9.97 5.47
CA SER A 66 15.95 -9.88 6.68
C SER A 66 15.99 -8.48 7.31
N CYS A 67 17.16 -7.85 7.35
CA CYS A 67 17.29 -6.46 7.81
C CYS A 67 16.54 -5.48 6.89
N LEU A 68 16.59 -5.71 5.57
CA LEU A 68 15.84 -4.90 4.60
C LEU A 68 14.33 -5.05 4.82
N GLU A 69 13.84 -6.27 5.03
CA GLU A 69 12.45 -6.58 5.33
C GLU A 69 11.98 -5.93 6.64
N GLU A 70 12.75 -6.08 7.72
CA GLU A 70 12.44 -5.48 9.02
C GLU A 70 12.33 -3.95 8.95
N ASN A 71 13.29 -3.29 8.27
CA ASN A 71 13.24 -1.84 8.10
C ASN A 71 12.07 -1.39 7.22
N THR A 72 11.67 -2.20 6.25
CA THR A 72 10.48 -1.94 5.42
C THR A 72 9.22 -2.02 6.27
N LEU A 73 9.07 -3.06 7.11
CA LEU A 73 7.95 -3.19 8.05
C LEU A 73 7.85 -2.02 9.02
N VAL A 74 8.98 -1.57 9.59
CA VAL A 74 9.01 -0.38 10.47
C VAL A 74 8.58 0.88 9.72
N GLY A 75 8.97 1.02 8.44
CA GLY A 75 8.54 2.13 7.60
C GLY A 75 7.03 2.11 7.34
N ILE A 76 6.48 0.93 7.03
CA ILE A 76 5.03 0.72 6.83
C ILE A 76 4.25 1.08 8.11
N ASP A 77 4.64 0.52 9.26
CA ASP A 77 4.01 0.81 10.56
C ASP A 77 4.04 2.32 10.89
N THR A 78 5.13 3.00 10.52
CA THR A 78 5.24 4.45 10.68
C THR A 78 4.24 5.19 9.79
N ILE A 79 4.07 4.79 8.53
CA ILE A 79 3.08 5.37 7.60
C ILE A 79 1.67 5.16 8.14
N GLU A 80 1.33 3.93 8.54
CA GLU A 80 0.03 3.55 9.07
C GLU A 80 -0.33 4.34 10.34
N SER A 81 0.63 4.45 11.27
CA SER A 81 0.42 5.15 12.55
C SER A 81 0.37 6.67 12.44
N ARG A 82 0.80 7.25 11.32
CA ARG A 82 0.89 8.71 11.12
C ARG A 82 0.04 9.22 9.96
N GLY A 83 -1.03 8.50 9.61
CA GLY A 83 -1.99 8.95 8.61
C GLY A 83 -1.40 9.10 7.21
N GLY A 84 -0.41 8.25 6.85
CA GLY A 84 0.22 8.24 5.53
C GLY A 84 1.59 8.91 5.47
N TYR A 85 2.20 9.30 6.60
CA TYR A 85 3.45 10.05 6.62
C TYR A 85 4.57 9.37 7.41
N ILE A 86 5.76 9.32 6.84
CA ILE A 86 7.02 9.10 7.59
C ILE A 86 7.58 10.46 8.00
N GLU A 87 7.73 11.36 7.02
CA GLU A 87 8.14 12.75 7.22
C GLU A 87 6.89 13.62 7.32
N LEU A 88 6.66 14.18 8.51
CA LEU A 88 5.47 14.97 8.78
C LEU A 88 5.49 16.29 8.03
N PRO A 89 4.34 16.76 7.52
CA PRO A 89 4.21 18.10 6.99
C PRO A 89 4.48 19.15 8.06
N ALA A 90 4.71 20.39 7.63
CA ALA A 90 4.98 21.50 8.54
C ALA A 90 3.82 21.70 9.53
N PHE A 91 4.15 21.77 10.82
CA PHE A 91 3.17 22.01 11.86
C PHE A 91 2.62 23.44 11.78
N GLU A 92 1.30 23.56 11.67
CA GLU A 92 0.59 24.84 11.80
C GLU A 92 -0.19 24.85 13.13
N PRO A 93 0.10 25.79 14.05
CA PRO A 93 -0.66 25.92 15.29
C PRO A 93 -2.04 26.48 15.01
N GLY A 94 -3.00 26.19 15.89
CA GLY A 94 -4.27 26.87 15.92
C GLY A 94 -4.16 28.35 16.32
N SER A 95 -5.29 29.05 16.38
CA SER A 95 -5.44 30.41 16.85
C SER A 95 -6.62 30.52 17.81
N ASP A 96 -6.81 31.71 18.42
CA ASP A 96 -7.99 31.98 19.26
C ASP A 96 -9.33 31.82 18.52
N PHE A 97 -9.32 31.94 17.18
CA PHE A 97 -10.52 31.83 16.33
C PHE A 97 -10.68 30.44 15.72
N MET A 98 -9.57 29.70 15.59
CA MET A 98 -9.52 28.32 15.11
C MET A 98 -8.54 27.56 15.99
N PRO A 99 -9.01 26.93 17.07
CA PRO A 99 -8.13 26.37 18.11
C PRO A 99 -7.41 25.11 17.69
N PHE A 100 -7.85 24.46 16.58
CA PHE A 100 -7.26 23.22 16.10
C PHE A 100 -5.98 23.46 15.30
N SER A 101 -4.96 22.66 15.58
CA SER A 101 -3.71 22.67 14.81
C SER A 101 -3.83 21.80 13.55
N SER A 102 -2.78 21.74 12.73
CA SER A 102 -2.71 20.88 11.54
C SER A 102 -2.49 19.39 11.86
N GLN A 103 -2.31 19.05 13.15
CA GLN A 103 -1.97 17.69 13.59
C GLN A 103 -2.71 17.34 14.88
N LEU A 104 -3.11 16.08 14.99
CA LEU A 104 -3.57 15.48 16.23
C LEU A 104 -2.37 14.89 16.98
N ASP A 105 -2.28 15.15 18.27
CA ASP A 105 -1.37 14.39 19.16
C ASP A 105 -2.12 13.16 19.69
N PHE A 106 -1.92 12.02 19.03
CA PHE A 106 -2.54 10.78 19.44
C PHE A 106 -1.56 9.95 20.28
N LEU A 107 -1.75 9.94 21.59
CA LEU A 107 -0.91 9.20 22.54
C LEU A 107 0.59 9.54 22.44
N GLY A 108 0.92 10.79 22.14
CA GLY A 108 2.29 11.25 21.92
C GLY A 108 2.82 11.02 20.49
N ASN A 109 1.99 10.50 19.59
CA ASN A 109 2.31 10.35 18.18
C ASN A 109 1.58 11.42 17.36
N PRO A 110 2.29 12.33 16.67
CA PRO A 110 1.67 13.35 15.85
C PRO A 110 1.09 12.72 14.56
N VAL A 111 -0.21 12.91 14.35
CA VAL A 111 -0.94 12.45 13.18
C VAL A 111 -1.48 13.66 12.41
N PRO A 112 -1.00 13.96 11.21
CA PRO A 112 -1.51 15.06 10.41
C PRO A 112 -2.98 14.86 10.03
N TYR A 113 -3.79 15.92 10.16
CA TYR A 113 -5.14 15.90 9.62
C TYR A 113 -5.08 16.01 8.10
N TRP A 114 -5.83 15.18 7.40
CA TRP A 114 -5.94 15.29 5.93
C TRP A 114 -6.66 16.58 5.51
N TYR A 115 -7.57 17.05 6.34
CA TYR A 115 -8.24 18.34 6.19
C TYR A 115 -8.21 19.09 7.52
N TYR A 116 -7.85 20.36 7.46
CA TYR A 116 -7.91 21.26 8.63
C TYR A 116 -8.15 22.69 8.19
N VAL A 117 -8.58 23.51 9.13
CA VAL A 117 -8.71 24.94 8.91
C VAL A 117 -7.56 25.65 9.63
N SER A 118 -6.72 26.35 8.87
CA SER A 118 -5.55 27.04 9.43
C SER A 118 -5.95 28.15 10.39
N GLY A 119 -5.01 28.60 11.22
CA GLY A 119 -5.22 29.70 12.17
C GLY A 119 -5.73 31.01 11.53
N ASN A 120 -5.60 31.16 10.22
CA ASN A 120 -6.14 32.26 9.44
C ASN A 120 -7.53 31.97 8.82
N ASN A 121 -8.19 30.93 9.27
CA ASN A 121 -9.49 30.46 8.81
C ASN A 121 -9.51 30.10 7.31
N ILE A 122 -8.43 29.50 6.82
CA ILE A 122 -8.30 29.04 5.44
C ILE A 122 -8.32 27.51 5.44
N PRO A 123 -9.27 26.86 4.72
CA PRO A 123 -9.26 25.42 4.54
C PRO A 123 -7.98 24.94 3.87
N ARG A 124 -7.44 23.83 4.37
CA ARG A 124 -6.22 23.18 3.87
C ARG A 124 -6.45 21.69 3.73
N GLU A 125 -5.96 21.14 2.65
CA GLU A 125 -5.85 19.70 2.44
C GLU A 125 -4.38 19.31 2.44
N GLN A 126 -4.09 18.21 3.11
CA GLN A 126 -2.76 17.60 3.13
C GLN A 126 -2.92 16.07 3.13
N ILE A 127 -3.46 15.53 2.04
CA ILE A 127 -3.60 14.09 1.85
C ILE A 127 -2.31 13.62 1.18
N PRO A 128 -1.57 12.66 1.77
CA PRO A 128 -0.40 12.12 1.12
C PRO A 128 -0.83 11.35 -0.13
N SER A 129 -0.19 11.58 -1.26
CA SER A 129 -0.40 10.72 -2.43
C SER A 129 0.32 9.39 -2.25
N GLU A 130 -0.14 8.36 -2.95
CA GLU A 130 0.53 7.04 -2.97
C GLU A 130 2.01 7.16 -3.37
N ASN A 131 2.31 7.97 -4.39
CA ASN A 131 3.68 8.24 -4.82
C ASN A 131 4.53 8.91 -3.72
N GLU A 132 3.97 9.82 -2.93
CA GLU A 132 4.68 10.45 -1.80
C GLU A 132 4.96 9.44 -0.70
N MET A 133 4.01 8.56 -0.39
CA MET A 133 4.21 7.47 0.57
C MET A 133 5.31 6.51 0.11
N GLU A 134 5.30 6.12 -1.17
CA GLU A 134 6.33 5.28 -1.78
C GLU A 134 7.71 5.93 -1.71
N GLU A 135 7.80 7.21 -2.04
CA GLU A 135 9.07 7.97 -1.98
C GLU A 135 9.59 8.10 -0.54
N GLN A 136 8.72 8.41 0.41
CA GLN A 136 9.09 8.50 1.82
C GLN A 136 9.54 7.15 2.36
N LEU A 137 8.85 6.04 2.01
CA LEU A 137 9.24 4.69 2.40
C LEU A 137 10.59 4.30 1.80
N ALA A 138 10.80 4.56 0.52
CA ALA A 138 12.06 4.30 -0.15
C ALA A 138 13.23 5.05 0.50
N ASN A 139 13.04 6.34 0.83
CA ASN A 139 14.02 7.16 1.51
C ASN A 139 14.30 6.67 2.93
N PHE A 140 13.26 6.26 3.66
CA PHE A 140 13.40 5.69 5.00
C PHE A 140 14.22 4.40 4.98
N VAL A 141 13.89 3.46 4.11
CA VAL A 141 14.61 2.19 3.94
C VAL A 141 16.07 2.46 3.56
N LYS A 142 16.32 3.34 2.59
CA LYS A 142 17.67 3.75 2.17
C LYS A 142 18.53 4.29 3.32
N GLN A 143 17.93 5.03 4.24
CA GLN A 143 18.62 5.55 5.42
C GLN A 143 18.88 4.46 6.45
N LYS A 144 17.88 3.62 6.72
CA LYS A 144 17.92 2.61 7.78
C LYS A 144 18.78 1.41 7.44
N ILE A 145 18.86 1.01 6.17
CA ILE A 145 19.63 -0.15 5.74
C ILE A 145 21.13 -0.05 6.08
N ARG A 146 21.64 1.17 6.23
CA ARG A 146 23.04 1.41 6.64
C ARG A 146 23.32 0.98 8.08
N ASN A 147 22.27 0.78 8.87
CA ASN A 147 22.37 0.41 10.29
C ASN A 147 22.17 -1.10 10.51
N CYS A 148 22.15 -1.91 9.43
CA CYS A 148 22.13 -3.36 9.57
C CYS A 148 23.37 -3.86 10.33
N ILE A 149 23.15 -4.71 11.32
CA ILE A 149 24.19 -5.19 12.22
C ILE A 149 24.76 -6.51 11.70
N PHE A 150 26.06 -6.55 11.48
CA PHE A 150 26.80 -7.73 11.00
C PHE A 150 27.94 -8.14 11.97
N ASP A 151 27.88 -7.69 13.24
CA ASP A 151 28.98 -7.87 14.19
C ASP A 151 29.40 -9.34 14.35
N SER A 152 28.47 -10.28 14.44
CA SER A 152 28.75 -11.70 14.53
C SER A 152 29.52 -12.24 13.32
N TYR A 153 29.19 -11.76 12.13
CA TYR A 153 29.88 -12.15 10.91
C TYR A 153 31.28 -11.53 10.82
N HIS A 154 31.46 -10.31 11.31
CA HIS A 154 32.79 -9.71 11.40
C HIS A 154 33.70 -10.50 12.34
N GLU A 155 33.18 -11.01 13.47
CA GLU A 155 33.91 -11.89 14.38
C GLU A 155 34.30 -13.23 13.73
N GLU A 156 33.47 -13.72 12.79
CA GLU A 156 33.75 -14.93 12.00
C GLU A 156 34.70 -14.70 10.81
N GLY A 157 35.20 -13.47 10.63
CA GLY A 157 36.16 -13.08 9.60
C GLY A 157 35.55 -12.71 8.26
N PHE A 158 34.24 -12.33 8.22
CA PHE A 158 33.65 -11.73 7.05
C PHE A 158 33.98 -10.24 6.99
N GLU A 159 34.28 -9.75 5.79
CA GLU A 159 34.33 -8.34 5.45
C GLU A 159 33.07 -7.99 4.66
N ILE A 160 32.23 -7.08 5.21
CA ILE A 160 30.94 -6.72 4.63
C ILE A 160 30.94 -5.22 4.41
N PHE A 161 30.69 -4.80 3.17
CA PHE A 161 30.62 -3.40 2.77
C PHE A 161 29.33 -3.18 1.99
N LEU A 162 28.57 -2.17 2.39
CA LEU A 162 27.38 -1.70 1.69
C LEU A 162 27.67 -0.30 1.15
N ASP A 163 27.61 -0.14 -0.15
CA ASP A 163 27.75 1.17 -0.78
C ASP A 163 26.40 1.91 -0.78
N GLY A 164 26.44 3.23 -0.88
CA GLY A 164 25.24 4.06 -0.94
C GLY A 164 24.47 3.85 -2.23
N GLY A 165 23.26 3.30 -2.13
CA GLY A 165 22.40 3.02 -3.27
C GLY A 165 21.12 3.87 -3.32
N ASN A 166 20.22 3.50 -4.22
CA ASN A 166 18.88 4.03 -4.33
C ASN A 166 17.86 2.95 -4.02
N ALA A 167 16.88 3.29 -3.20
CA ALA A 167 15.72 2.44 -2.96
C ALA A 167 14.53 2.94 -3.77
N ASN A 168 13.64 2.02 -4.11
CA ASN A 168 12.34 2.29 -4.68
C ASN A 168 11.34 1.39 -3.96
N ALA A 169 10.21 1.95 -3.58
CA ALA A 169 9.12 1.22 -2.97
C ALA A 169 7.89 1.29 -3.87
N ARG A 170 7.05 0.27 -3.81
CA ARG A 170 5.76 0.22 -4.50
C ARG A 170 4.73 -0.35 -3.56
N ILE A 171 3.70 0.42 -3.29
CA ILE A 171 2.57 0.03 -2.47
C ILE A 171 1.53 -0.61 -3.39
N LEU A 172 1.09 -1.81 -3.04
CA LEU A 172 0.08 -2.58 -3.78
C LEU A 172 -0.97 -3.10 -2.79
N ASN A 173 -2.14 -3.49 -3.31
CA ASN A 173 -3.14 -4.16 -2.48
C ASN A 173 -2.59 -5.49 -1.96
N GLY A 174 -2.46 -5.60 -0.65
CA GLY A 174 -2.00 -6.80 0.05
C GLY A 174 -0.48 -6.99 0.13
N ARG A 175 0.34 -6.09 -0.41
CA ARG A 175 1.80 -6.14 -0.27
C ARG A 175 2.51 -4.83 -0.61
N VAL A 176 3.72 -4.72 -0.12
CA VAL A 176 4.67 -3.66 -0.50
C VAL A 176 5.92 -4.31 -1.08
N ASP A 177 6.27 -3.91 -2.30
CA ASP A 177 7.49 -4.34 -2.97
C ASP A 177 8.57 -3.27 -2.79
N VAL A 178 9.77 -3.67 -2.37
CA VAL A 178 10.92 -2.77 -2.22
C VAL A 178 12.09 -3.30 -3.03
N SER A 179 12.66 -2.45 -3.85
CA SER A 179 13.89 -2.71 -4.58
C SER A 179 14.99 -1.75 -4.14
N LEU A 180 16.13 -2.30 -3.77
CA LEU A 180 17.32 -1.56 -3.38
C LEU A 180 18.45 -1.84 -4.39
N ASN A 181 18.89 -0.78 -5.06
CA ASN A 181 20.05 -0.83 -5.93
C ASN A 181 21.26 -0.25 -5.18
N SER A 182 22.06 -1.14 -4.60
CA SER A 182 23.21 -0.83 -3.74
C SER A 182 24.18 -1.98 -3.78
N ASP A 183 25.47 -1.71 -3.94
CA ASP A 183 26.48 -2.76 -3.99
C ASP A 183 26.78 -3.28 -2.57
N LEU A 184 26.31 -4.50 -2.29
CA LEU A 184 26.67 -5.26 -1.10
C LEU A 184 27.86 -6.16 -1.46
N THR A 185 29.02 -5.86 -0.92
CA THR A 185 30.21 -6.69 -1.04
C THR A 185 30.36 -7.56 0.19
N ILE A 186 30.41 -8.87 0.00
CA ILE A 186 30.65 -9.87 1.06
C ILE A 186 31.92 -10.62 0.70
N LYS A 187 32.88 -10.65 1.64
CA LYS A 187 34.18 -11.33 1.44
C LYS A 187 34.53 -12.17 2.67
N LYS A 188 35.04 -13.37 2.44
CA LYS A 188 35.64 -14.25 3.46
C LYS A 188 36.87 -14.95 2.90
N GLY A 189 38.04 -14.59 3.38
CA GLY A 189 39.31 -15.12 2.87
C GLY A 189 39.52 -14.73 1.40
N GLU A 190 39.63 -15.73 0.51
CA GLU A 190 39.79 -15.50 -0.94
C GLU A 190 38.45 -15.41 -1.71
N GLU A 191 37.35 -15.76 -1.07
CA GLU A 191 36.02 -15.69 -1.69
C GLU A 191 35.40 -14.31 -1.51
N SER A 192 34.86 -13.77 -2.59
CA SER A 192 34.17 -12.46 -2.59
C SER A 192 33.04 -12.47 -3.60
N ILE A 193 31.94 -11.82 -3.23
CA ILE A 193 30.81 -11.54 -4.12
C ILE A 193 30.36 -10.10 -3.96
N VAL A 194 29.84 -9.53 -5.04
CA VAL A 194 29.15 -8.24 -5.04
C VAL A 194 27.74 -8.48 -5.57
N VAL A 195 26.75 -8.09 -4.80
CA VAL A 195 25.33 -8.14 -5.19
C VAL A 195 24.82 -6.72 -5.22
N SER A 196 24.28 -6.28 -6.36
CA SER A 196 23.91 -4.88 -6.57
C SER A 196 22.38 -4.63 -6.50
N ASN A 197 21.57 -5.65 -6.78
CA ASN A 197 20.12 -5.53 -6.79
C ASN A 197 19.53 -6.45 -5.74
N HIS A 198 18.73 -5.85 -4.85
CA HIS A 198 18.05 -6.56 -3.76
C HIS A 198 16.59 -6.25 -3.86
N GLU A 199 15.76 -7.28 -3.89
CA GLU A 199 14.31 -7.16 -4.00
C GLU A 199 13.66 -7.96 -2.87
N ILE A 200 12.70 -7.34 -2.21
CA ILE A 200 11.84 -7.97 -1.21
C ILE A 200 10.38 -7.62 -1.49
N SER A 201 9.51 -8.48 -1.02
CA SER A 201 8.07 -8.25 -1.04
C SER A 201 7.52 -8.59 0.35
N VAL A 202 6.87 -7.63 0.97
CA VAL A 202 6.33 -7.73 2.33
C VAL A 202 4.80 -7.71 2.24
N ASN A 203 4.13 -8.64 2.92
CA ASN A 203 2.68 -8.60 3.02
C ASN A 203 2.26 -7.41 3.88
N SER A 204 1.37 -6.57 3.36
CA SER A 204 0.85 -5.39 4.05
C SER A 204 -0.48 -4.98 3.44
N GLU A 205 -1.40 -4.56 4.28
CA GLU A 205 -2.70 -4.02 3.88
C GLU A 205 -2.66 -2.50 3.67
N LEU A 206 -1.49 -1.86 3.71
CA LEU A 206 -1.33 -0.41 3.61
C LEU A 206 -2.06 0.18 2.39
N GLY A 207 -1.91 -0.43 1.20
CA GLY A 207 -2.59 0.04 -0.01
C GLY A 207 -4.12 -0.02 0.12
N ALA A 208 -4.66 -1.14 0.59
CA ALA A 208 -6.10 -1.31 0.77
C ALA A 208 -6.66 -0.37 1.86
N LEU A 209 -5.90 -0.14 2.93
CA LEU A 209 -6.25 0.81 4.00
C LEU A 209 -6.26 2.24 3.48
N TYR A 210 -5.25 2.63 2.71
CA TYR A 210 -5.17 3.96 2.10
C TYR A 210 -6.34 4.21 1.14
N ASP A 211 -6.63 3.27 0.25
CA ASP A 211 -7.76 3.37 -0.68
C ASP A 211 -9.08 3.54 0.08
N SER A 212 -9.32 2.72 1.12
CA SER A 212 -10.52 2.80 1.95
C SER A 212 -10.61 4.13 2.71
N ALA A 213 -9.50 4.60 3.28
CA ALA A 213 -9.46 5.87 3.99
C ALA A 213 -9.73 7.05 3.06
N LYS A 214 -9.16 7.00 1.85
CA LYS A 214 -9.40 8.05 0.84
C LYS A 214 -10.83 8.06 0.37
N GLU A 215 -11.44 6.91 0.15
CA GLU A 215 -12.84 6.78 -0.24
C GLU A 215 -13.78 7.36 0.83
N ILE A 216 -13.52 7.08 2.13
CA ILE A 216 -14.26 7.66 3.26
C ILE A 216 -14.08 9.18 3.28
N TYR A 217 -12.86 9.66 3.11
CA TYR A 217 -12.56 11.09 3.09
C TYR A 217 -13.32 11.80 1.96
N ASP A 218 -13.23 11.29 0.73
CA ASP A 218 -13.90 11.87 -0.44
C ASP A 218 -15.43 11.89 -0.22
N PHE A 219 -16.02 10.82 0.32
CA PHE A 219 -17.44 10.76 0.65
C PHE A 219 -17.83 11.77 1.73
N GLU A 220 -17.01 11.92 2.77
CA GLU A 220 -17.22 12.91 3.83
C GLU A 220 -17.19 14.34 3.27
N GLN A 221 -16.20 14.67 2.44
CA GLN A 221 -16.10 16.00 1.83
C GLN A 221 -17.29 16.34 0.92
N GLU A 222 -17.91 15.32 0.29
CA GLU A 222 -19.08 15.51 -0.57
C GLU A 222 -20.38 15.61 0.23
N THR A 223 -20.55 14.82 1.27
CA THR A 223 -21.86 14.61 1.95
C THR A 223 -21.95 15.20 3.35
N LEU A 224 -20.81 15.47 4.01
CA LEU A 224 -20.73 15.90 5.40
C LEU A 224 -21.49 14.94 6.33
N PHE A 225 -21.37 13.62 6.10
CA PHE A 225 -22.20 12.65 6.80
C PHE A 225 -21.86 12.54 8.29
N LEU A 226 -20.59 12.71 8.67
CA LEU A 226 -20.16 12.67 10.07
C LEU A 226 -20.67 13.89 10.85
N GLU A 227 -20.61 15.10 10.26
CA GLU A 227 -21.18 16.31 10.85
C GLU A 227 -22.69 16.19 11.03
N ASN A 228 -23.40 15.72 9.99
CA ASN A 228 -24.84 15.51 10.08
C ASN A 228 -25.20 14.47 11.15
N TYR A 229 -24.47 13.35 11.19
CA TYR A 229 -24.64 12.32 12.21
C TYR A 229 -24.33 12.85 13.63
N GLY A 230 -23.24 13.62 13.76
CA GLY A 230 -22.88 14.29 15.02
C GLY A 230 -23.97 15.24 15.51
N ILE A 231 -24.52 16.06 14.60
CA ILE A 231 -25.64 16.98 14.93
C ILE A 231 -26.87 16.20 15.38
N ASP A 232 -27.24 15.12 14.69
CA ASP A 232 -28.39 14.31 15.07
C ASP A 232 -28.18 13.60 16.41
N THR A 233 -26.98 13.11 16.68
CA THR A 233 -26.59 12.55 17.99
C THR A 233 -26.72 13.62 19.08
N LEU A 234 -26.17 14.83 18.89
CA LEU A 234 -26.25 15.92 19.84
C LEU A 234 -27.71 16.32 20.13
N ARG A 235 -28.58 16.33 19.11
CA ARG A 235 -30.02 16.62 19.27
C ARG A 235 -30.71 15.59 20.14
N LEU A 236 -30.38 14.31 20.01
CA LEU A 236 -30.95 13.22 20.81
C LEU A 236 -30.57 13.30 22.29
N TYR A 237 -29.36 13.72 22.59
CA TYR A 237 -28.80 13.75 23.95
C TYR A 237 -28.85 15.15 24.59
N ALA A 238 -29.24 16.18 23.82
CA ALA A 238 -29.34 17.53 24.36
C ALA A 238 -30.38 17.59 25.48
N PRO A 239 -30.11 18.27 26.60
CA PRO A 239 -31.06 18.37 27.71
C PRO A 239 -32.32 19.22 27.40
N VAL A 240 -32.29 19.94 26.26
CA VAL A 240 -33.42 20.76 25.76
C VAL A 240 -33.59 20.57 24.27
N ASP A 241 -34.81 20.33 23.82
CA ASP A 241 -35.15 20.18 22.40
C ASP A 241 -35.47 21.53 21.69
N GLY A 242 -35.38 22.65 22.42
CA GLY A 242 -35.67 23.98 21.89
C GLY A 242 -37.15 24.28 21.63
N VAL A 243 -38.02 23.34 21.87
CA VAL A 243 -39.49 23.45 21.64
C VAL A 243 -40.25 23.69 22.95
N GLU A 244 -39.69 23.28 24.08
CA GLU A 244 -40.31 23.47 25.40
C GLU A 244 -40.17 24.92 25.89
N LEU A 245 -41.24 25.70 25.74
CA LEU A 245 -41.39 26.97 26.42
C LEU A 245 -41.83 26.72 27.86
N THR A 246 -40.88 26.63 28.79
CA THR A 246 -41.19 26.55 30.23
C THR A 246 -41.12 27.91 30.86
N CYS A 247 -42.04 28.19 31.80
CA CYS A 247 -42.07 29.43 32.57
C CYS A 247 -41.00 29.48 33.67
N SER A 248 -40.29 28.39 33.90
CA SER A 248 -39.16 28.29 34.83
C SER A 248 -37.85 28.12 34.07
N PRO A 249 -36.86 28.97 34.26
CA PRO A 249 -35.57 28.79 33.68
C PRO A 249 -34.93 27.49 34.15
N LEU A 250 -34.58 26.61 33.24
CA LEU A 250 -33.76 25.42 33.55
C LEU A 250 -32.30 25.86 33.64
N THR A 251 -31.64 25.46 34.70
CA THR A 251 -30.23 25.68 34.89
C THR A 251 -29.47 24.37 34.73
N TRP A 252 -28.43 24.37 33.92
CA TRP A 252 -27.59 23.22 33.61
C TRP A 252 -26.21 23.41 34.13
N ASN A 253 -25.57 22.33 34.60
CA ASN A 253 -24.12 22.30 34.81
C ASN A 253 -23.43 22.13 33.46
N VAL A 254 -22.66 23.12 33.05
CA VAL A 254 -22.02 23.15 31.73
C VAL A 254 -21.07 21.97 31.56
N ASP A 255 -20.23 21.69 32.56
CA ASP A 255 -19.26 20.62 32.49
C ASP A 255 -19.92 19.23 32.38
N GLU A 256 -21.02 19.03 33.11
CA GLU A 256 -21.77 17.78 33.06
C GLU A 256 -22.44 17.57 31.68
N VAL A 257 -23.04 18.62 31.12
CA VAL A 257 -23.66 18.56 29.79
C VAL A 257 -22.61 18.31 28.71
N PHE A 258 -21.48 19.02 28.76
CA PHE A 258 -20.38 18.82 27.80
C PHE A 258 -19.84 17.39 27.87
N ASN A 259 -19.58 16.87 29.06
CA ASN A 259 -19.08 15.50 29.22
C ASN A 259 -20.09 14.46 28.68
N ASN A 260 -21.39 14.66 28.94
CA ASN A 260 -22.43 13.75 28.46
C ASN A 260 -22.56 13.80 26.92
N LEU A 261 -22.54 14.98 26.32
CA LEU A 261 -22.62 15.15 24.88
C LEU A 261 -21.36 14.60 24.17
N SER A 262 -20.19 14.84 24.73
CA SER A 262 -18.92 14.31 24.23
C SER A 262 -18.93 12.77 24.24
N ALA A 263 -19.31 12.17 25.39
CA ALA A 263 -19.42 10.73 25.51
C ALA A 263 -20.48 10.14 24.58
N ALA A 264 -21.60 10.86 24.35
CA ALA A 264 -22.63 10.42 23.39
C ALA A 264 -22.12 10.43 21.95
N ILE A 265 -21.41 11.48 21.52
CA ILE A 265 -20.81 11.56 20.19
C ILE A 265 -19.78 10.45 20.02
N GLU A 266 -18.85 10.29 20.97
CA GLU A 266 -17.83 9.24 20.91
C GLU A 266 -18.48 7.86 20.81
N GLY A 267 -19.40 7.51 21.71
CA GLY A 267 -20.04 6.20 21.72
C GLY A 267 -20.84 5.90 20.45
N ASN A 268 -21.56 6.89 19.92
CA ASN A 268 -22.32 6.72 18.69
C ASN A 268 -21.40 6.64 17.45
N THR A 269 -20.35 7.45 17.38
CA THR A 269 -19.39 7.41 16.27
C THR A 269 -18.66 6.08 16.22
N LEU A 270 -18.23 5.54 17.37
CA LEU A 270 -17.61 4.21 17.45
C LEU A 270 -18.57 3.06 17.06
N ALA A 271 -19.87 3.24 17.28
CA ALA A 271 -20.88 2.27 16.92
C ALA A 271 -21.42 2.44 15.48
N LEU A 272 -20.95 3.43 14.75
CA LEU A 272 -21.39 3.72 13.40
C LEU A 272 -21.01 2.59 12.45
N ASN A 273 -22.00 1.84 12.00
CA ASN A 273 -21.84 0.87 10.92
C ASN A 273 -22.22 1.55 9.61
N ILE A 274 -21.23 1.73 8.75
CA ILE A 274 -21.42 2.30 7.44
C ILE A 274 -21.76 1.16 6.48
N VAL A 275 -23.06 0.93 6.24
CA VAL A 275 -23.57 -0.15 5.39
C VAL A 275 -24.61 0.41 4.44
N ASP A 276 -24.47 0.07 3.16
CA ASP A 276 -25.43 0.23 2.06
C ASP A 276 -26.16 1.57 1.88
N ASP A 277 -25.98 2.20 0.76
CA ASP A 277 -26.76 3.27 0.09
C ASP A 277 -26.98 4.62 0.81
N LYS A 278 -26.78 4.72 2.11
CA LYS A 278 -26.80 5.98 2.86
C LYS A 278 -25.48 6.35 3.48
N TYR A 279 -24.68 5.36 3.75
CA TYR A 279 -23.37 5.49 4.36
C TYR A 279 -22.43 4.54 3.63
N PHE A 280 -21.20 4.86 3.67
CA PHE A 280 -20.12 4.14 3.05
C PHE A 280 -20.02 2.69 3.59
N SER A 281 -19.87 1.70 2.73
CA SER A 281 -19.59 0.33 3.14
C SER A 281 -18.08 0.17 3.35
N LEU A 282 -17.65 0.16 4.61
CA LEU A 282 -16.28 -0.13 4.98
C LEU A 282 -16.00 -1.63 4.86
N ASN A 283 -15.42 -2.06 3.75
CA ASN A 283 -14.79 -3.36 3.62
C ASN A 283 -13.35 -3.24 4.14
N LEU A 284 -13.18 -3.13 5.44
CA LEU A 284 -11.85 -3.14 6.03
C LEU A 284 -11.28 -4.54 6.05
N PRO A 285 -9.97 -4.70 5.82
CA PRO A 285 -9.28 -5.93 6.14
C PRO A 285 -9.56 -6.31 7.59
N THR A 286 -9.81 -7.59 7.85
CA THR A 286 -10.45 -8.14 9.05
C THR A 286 -9.74 -7.90 10.38
N GLU A 287 -8.60 -7.23 10.42
CA GLU A 287 -7.79 -7.02 11.62
C GLU A 287 -7.58 -5.54 12.02
N HIS A 288 -8.15 -4.58 11.27
CA HIS A 288 -7.92 -3.15 11.51
C HIS A 288 -9.20 -2.47 12.02
N GLU A 289 -9.07 -1.78 13.14
CA GLU A 289 -10.12 -0.91 13.67
C GLU A 289 -9.97 0.50 13.07
N VAL A 290 -11.00 1.00 12.40
CA VAL A 290 -11.09 2.44 12.11
C VAL A 290 -11.61 3.13 13.35
N ARG A 291 -10.80 4.03 13.91
CA ARG A 291 -11.21 4.89 14.99
C ARG A 291 -11.44 6.30 14.45
N PHE A 292 -12.68 6.74 14.51
CA PHE A 292 -12.98 8.15 14.33
C PHE A 292 -12.68 8.86 15.66
N ILE A 293 -11.68 9.71 15.65
CA ILE A 293 -11.31 10.49 16.83
C ILE A 293 -11.94 11.86 16.68
N ASN A 294 -13.00 12.12 17.47
CA ASN A 294 -13.56 13.45 17.60
C ASN A 294 -12.64 14.25 18.53
N SER A 295 -12.06 15.30 18.00
CA SER A 295 -11.25 16.28 18.73
C SER A 295 -12.13 17.38 19.28
#